data_89db34559245714020d5cbc2132a8f35
#
_entry.id   89db34559245714020d5cbc2132a8f35
#
_cell.length_a   1.000
_cell.length_b   1.000
_cell.length_c   1.000
_cell.angle_alpha   90.00
_cell.angle_beta   90.00
_cell.angle_gamma   90.00
#
_symmetry.space_group_name_H-M   'P 1'
#
loop_
_entity.id
_entity.type
_entity.pdbx_description
1 polymer ?
#
loop_
_entity_poly.entity_id
_entity_poly.type
_entity_poly.pdbx_seq_one_letter_code
_entity_poly.pdbx_strand_id
1 'polypeptide(L)'
;MSHSLKKMTLTGLILMIFTSVFGFANSPSAFYLMGYSATPFYIVSALFFFIPFALMMAEMGSAYRKEEGGIYSWMNNSIGPRYAFIGTFMWFSSYVVWMVSTAAKVWVPFSTFLFGTDKTQVWSLAGLSSTQVVGILAVFWMVMVTLVASKGINKIARITAVGGISVMCLNLV
;
A
#
# COMPACT_ATOMS: atom_id res chain seq x y z
N MET A 1 16.06 -27.09 13.85
CA MET A 1 14.89 -26.48 14.50
C MET A 1 13.90 -26.06 13.42
N SER A 2 12.87 -26.84 13.19
CA SER A 2 11.81 -26.54 12.21
C SER A 2 10.95 -25.41 12.79
N HIS A 3 11.16 -24.16 12.38
CA HIS A 3 10.19 -23.11 12.61
C HIS A 3 8.95 -23.44 11.79
N SER A 4 7.95 -24.03 12.43
CA SER A 4 6.60 -24.14 11.90
C SER A 4 6.11 -22.71 11.58
N LEU A 5 6.25 -22.29 10.33
CA LEU A 5 5.67 -21.06 9.84
C LEU A 5 4.17 -21.15 10.05
N LYS A 6 3.68 -20.44 11.05
CA LYS A 6 2.26 -20.36 11.36
C LYS A 6 1.54 -19.82 10.10
N LYS A 7 0.83 -20.69 9.41
CA LYS A 7 0.13 -20.34 8.16
C LYS A 7 -0.83 -19.21 8.46
N MET A 8 -0.78 -18.16 7.65
CA MET A 8 -1.71 -17.04 7.72
C MET A 8 -3.13 -17.53 7.39
N THR A 9 -4.13 -17.06 8.12
CA THR A 9 -5.53 -17.39 7.86
C THR A 9 -5.98 -16.71 6.56
N LEU A 10 -6.95 -17.33 5.86
CA LEU A 10 -7.52 -16.75 4.63
C LEU A 10 -8.08 -15.34 4.87
N THR A 11 -8.80 -15.13 5.98
CA THR A 11 -9.32 -13.82 6.37
C THR A 11 -8.20 -12.80 6.57
N GLY A 12 -7.11 -13.18 7.25
CA GLY A 12 -5.95 -12.30 7.43
C GLY A 12 -5.29 -11.92 6.10
N LEU A 13 -5.21 -12.85 5.16
CA LEU A 13 -4.70 -12.60 3.81
C LEU A 13 -5.61 -11.64 3.03
N ILE A 14 -6.92 -11.86 3.04
CA ILE A 14 -7.90 -10.99 2.37
C ILE A 14 -7.82 -9.56 2.92
N LEU A 15 -7.82 -9.39 4.25
CA LEU A 15 -7.72 -8.08 4.89
C LEU A 15 -6.39 -7.38 4.57
N MET A 16 -5.29 -8.12 4.53
CA MET A 16 -3.99 -7.57 4.17
C MET A 16 -3.96 -7.08 2.71
N ILE A 17 -4.49 -7.87 1.77
CA ILE A 17 -4.59 -7.48 0.36
C ILE A 17 -5.52 -6.28 0.21
N PHE A 18 -6.69 -6.31 0.86
CA PHE A 18 -7.64 -5.20 0.84
C PHE A 18 -6.99 -3.89 1.30
N THR A 19 -6.30 -3.90 2.45
CA THR A 19 -5.60 -2.71 2.97
C THR A 19 -4.50 -2.21 2.04
N SER A 20 -3.86 -3.11 1.29
CA SER A 20 -2.78 -2.75 0.36
C SER A 20 -3.29 -2.15 -0.95
N VAL A 21 -4.47 -2.56 -1.39
CA VAL A 21 -5.06 -2.14 -2.68
C VAL A 21 -6.04 -1.00 -2.52
N PHE A 22 -6.84 -1.02 -1.45
CA PHE A 22 -7.86 -0.02 -1.21
C PHE A 22 -7.29 1.25 -0.59
N GLY A 23 -7.13 2.29 -1.39
CA GLY A 23 -6.73 3.62 -0.92
C GLY A 23 -7.91 4.41 -0.41
N PHE A 24 -8.19 4.36 0.91
CA PHE A 24 -9.30 5.09 1.53
C PHE A 24 -9.40 6.56 1.09
N ALA A 25 -8.28 7.26 1.03
CA ALA A 25 -8.25 8.67 0.64
C ALA A 25 -8.50 8.91 -0.86
N ASN A 26 -8.33 7.91 -1.71
CA ASN A 26 -8.45 8.07 -3.16
C ASN A 26 -9.91 8.05 -3.62
N SER A 27 -10.74 7.18 -3.02
CA SER A 27 -12.17 7.08 -3.39
C SER A 27 -12.95 8.37 -3.07
N PRO A 28 -12.94 8.91 -1.84
CA PRO A 28 -13.57 10.19 -1.56
C PRO A 28 -13.06 11.34 -2.42
N SER A 29 -11.75 11.39 -2.70
CA SER A 29 -11.15 12.42 -3.54
C SER A 29 -11.67 12.35 -4.98
N ALA A 30 -11.79 11.15 -5.55
CA ALA A 30 -12.34 10.98 -6.90
C ALA A 30 -13.81 11.39 -6.96
N PHE A 31 -14.63 11.02 -5.98
CA PHE A 31 -16.02 11.45 -5.90
C PHE A 31 -16.17 12.95 -5.65
N TYR A 32 -15.28 13.55 -4.88
CA TYR A 32 -15.26 15.00 -4.69
C TYR A 32 -14.99 15.77 -5.99
N LEU A 33 -14.04 15.27 -6.82
CA LEU A 33 -13.65 15.93 -8.07
C LEU A 33 -14.62 15.66 -9.23
N MET A 34 -15.15 14.43 -9.32
CA MET A 34 -15.91 13.95 -10.47
C MET A 34 -17.40 13.70 -10.18
N GLY A 35 -17.81 13.80 -8.91
CA GLY A 35 -19.17 13.45 -8.48
C GLY A 35 -19.50 11.99 -8.81
N TYR A 36 -20.77 11.72 -9.10
CA TYR A 36 -21.26 10.38 -9.47
C TYR A 36 -20.67 9.86 -10.79
N SER A 37 -20.09 10.73 -11.62
CA SER A 37 -19.41 10.32 -12.86
C SER A 37 -18.16 9.46 -12.59
N ALA A 38 -17.64 9.44 -11.37
CA ALA A 38 -16.56 8.53 -10.99
C ALA A 38 -16.96 7.05 -11.04
N THR A 39 -18.25 6.74 -10.78
CA THR A 39 -18.74 5.36 -10.67
C THR A 39 -18.51 4.52 -11.95
N PRO A 40 -18.89 4.97 -13.17
CA PRO A 40 -18.62 4.17 -14.38
C PRO A 40 -17.12 3.95 -14.63
N PHE A 41 -16.24 4.89 -14.28
CA PHE A 41 -14.80 4.69 -14.40
C PHE A 41 -14.29 3.61 -13.45
N TYR A 42 -14.82 3.55 -12.22
CA TYR A 42 -14.47 2.46 -11.29
C TYR A 42 -14.95 1.10 -11.80
N ILE A 43 -16.18 1.02 -12.37
CA ILE A 43 -16.71 -0.22 -12.93
C ILE A 43 -15.87 -0.68 -14.12
N VAL A 44 -15.57 0.21 -15.06
CA VAL A 44 -14.73 -0.11 -16.24
C VAL A 44 -13.33 -0.54 -15.79
N SER A 45 -12.70 0.17 -14.86
CA SER A 45 -11.39 -0.20 -14.31
C SER A 45 -11.43 -1.54 -13.60
N ALA A 46 -12.49 -1.84 -12.85
CA ALA A 46 -12.65 -3.13 -12.19
C ALA A 46 -12.72 -4.28 -13.20
N LEU A 47 -13.55 -4.16 -14.23
CA LEU A 47 -13.78 -5.21 -15.21
C LEU A 47 -12.58 -5.44 -16.13
N PHE A 48 -11.94 -4.36 -16.61
CA PHE A 48 -10.90 -4.45 -17.65
C PHE A 48 -9.48 -4.46 -17.10
N PHE A 49 -9.27 -4.04 -15.85
CA PHE A 49 -7.94 -3.99 -15.26
C PHE A 49 -7.84 -4.81 -13.97
N PHE A 50 -8.62 -4.49 -12.94
CA PHE A 50 -8.41 -5.11 -11.62
C PHE A 50 -8.75 -6.59 -11.57
N ILE A 51 -9.86 -7.03 -12.18
CA ILE A 51 -10.24 -8.45 -12.22
C ILE A 51 -9.23 -9.26 -13.04
N PRO A 52 -8.90 -8.91 -14.30
CA PRO A 52 -7.89 -9.64 -15.08
C PRO A 52 -6.52 -9.67 -14.38
N PHE A 53 -6.11 -8.56 -13.78
CA PHE A 53 -4.86 -8.50 -13.02
C PHE A 53 -4.86 -9.43 -11.80
N ALA A 54 -5.94 -9.45 -11.04
CA ALA A 54 -6.08 -10.35 -9.88
C ALA A 54 -6.06 -11.83 -10.30
N LEU A 55 -6.73 -12.18 -11.39
CA LEU A 55 -6.72 -13.54 -11.92
C LEU A 55 -5.31 -13.95 -12.40
N MET A 56 -4.62 -13.07 -13.11
CA MET A 56 -3.24 -13.31 -13.53
C MET A 56 -2.31 -13.51 -12.33
N MET A 57 -2.42 -12.69 -11.29
CA MET A 57 -1.63 -12.82 -10.08
C MET A 57 -1.94 -14.11 -9.31
N ALA A 58 -3.21 -14.55 -9.28
CA ALA A 58 -3.62 -15.79 -8.67
C ALA A 58 -3.05 -17.00 -9.42
N GLU A 59 -3.10 -16.98 -10.75
CA GLU A 59 -2.52 -18.02 -11.60
C GLU A 59 -1.02 -18.14 -11.41
N MET A 60 -0.30 -17.02 -11.49
CA MET A 60 1.15 -16.97 -11.25
C MET A 60 1.52 -17.48 -9.85
N GLY A 61 0.79 -17.03 -8.81
CA GLY A 61 1.01 -17.47 -7.44
C GLY A 61 0.75 -18.95 -7.22
N SER A 62 -0.19 -19.54 -7.95
CA SER A 62 -0.46 -20.99 -7.91
C SER A 62 0.57 -21.80 -8.68
N ALA A 63 0.96 -21.36 -9.88
CA ALA A 63 1.93 -22.02 -10.74
C ALA A 63 3.33 -22.04 -10.12
N TYR A 64 3.74 -20.94 -9.52
CA TYR A 64 5.08 -20.80 -8.94
C TYR A 64 5.09 -20.82 -7.40
N ARG A 65 4.24 -21.62 -6.80
CA ARG A 65 4.04 -21.70 -5.35
C ARG A 65 5.30 -22.04 -4.54
N LYS A 66 6.28 -22.70 -5.16
CA LYS A 66 7.54 -23.09 -4.51
C LYS A 66 8.65 -22.03 -4.64
N GLU A 67 8.43 -21.02 -5.46
CA GLU A 67 9.41 -19.98 -5.72
C GLU A 67 9.37 -18.89 -4.63
N GLU A 68 10.52 -18.60 -4.04
CA GLU A 68 10.64 -17.63 -2.94
C GLU A 68 10.91 -16.19 -3.44
N GLY A 69 11.27 -16.02 -4.69
CA GLY A 69 11.66 -14.72 -5.28
C GLY A 69 10.50 -13.79 -5.68
N GLY A 70 9.24 -14.18 -5.42
CA GLY A 70 8.05 -13.38 -5.73
C GLY A 70 7.95 -13.02 -7.21
N ILE A 71 7.56 -11.78 -7.51
CA ILE A 71 7.33 -11.29 -8.89
C ILE A 71 8.53 -11.51 -9.80
N TYR A 72 9.75 -11.33 -9.29
CA TYR A 72 10.96 -11.57 -10.09
C TYR A 72 11.04 -13.02 -10.57
N SER A 73 10.88 -13.99 -9.67
CA SER A 73 10.93 -15.41 -10.03
C SER A 73 9.81 -15.79 -11.00
N TRP A 74 8.60 -15.27 -10.80
CA TRP A 74 7.48 -15.52 -11.70
C TRP A 74 7.77 -15.01 -13.12
N MET A 75 8.26 -13.78 -13.24
CA MET A 75 8.64 -13.21 -14.54
C MET A 75 9.83 -13.94 -15.15
N ASN A 76 10.85 -14.30 -14.36
CA ASN A 76 12.02 -15.01 -14.83
C ASN A 76 11.67 -16.37 -15.46
N ASN A 77 10.76 -17.10 -14.82
CA ASN A 77 10.33 -18.39 -15.29
C ASN A 77 9.34 -18.32 -16.49
N SER A 78 8.68 -17.17 -16.68
CA SER A 78 7.70 -16.96 -17.75
C SER A 78 8.30 -16.35 -19.01
N ILE A 79 9.11 -15.29 -18.87
CA ILE A 79 9.59 -14.46 -19.99
C ILE A 79 11.11 -14.28 -20.03
N GLY A 80 11.81 -14.88 -19.05
CA GLY A 80 13.27 -14.88 -18.97
C GLY A 80 13.89 -13.73 -18.17
N PRO A 81 15.20 -13.84 -17.85
CA PRO A 81 15.86 -13.02 -16.82
C PRO A 81 15.97 -11.54 -17.18
N ARG A 82 16.12 -11.18 -18.45
CA ARG A 82 16.24 -9.78 -18.88
C ARG A 82 14.97 -8.99 -18.58
N TYR A 83 13.83 -9.51 -19.02
CA TYR A 83 12.54 -8.87 -18.82
C TYR A 83 12.10 -8.91 -17.35
N ALA A 84 12.42 -9.99 -16.65
CA ALA A 84 12.19 -10.10 -15.22
C ALA A 84 12.92 -9.01 -14.43
N PHE A 85 14.19 -8.76 -14.76
CA PHE A 85 14.97 -7.70 -14.11
C PHE A 85 14.38 -6.31 -14.39
N ILE A 86 14.11 -5.99 -15.66
CA ILE A 86 13.56 -4.69 -16.06
C ILE A 86 12.20 -4.47 -15.38
N GLY A 87 11.28 -5.42 -15.49
CA GLY A 87 9.95 -5.30 -14.93
C GLY A 87 9.96 -5.17 -13.40
N THR A 88 10.76 -5.97 -12.71
CA THR A 88 10.89 -5.90 -11.25
C THR A 88 11.53 -4.59 -10.81
N PHE A 89 12.53 -4.11 -11.53
CA PHE A 89 13.17 -2.82 -11.25
C PHE A 89 12.20 -1.65 -11.43
N MET A 90 11.42 -1.64 -12.51
CA MET A 90 10.39 -0.63 -12.73
C MET A 90 9.32 -0.66 -11.64
N TRP A 91 8.86 -1.84 -11.28
CA TRP A 91 7.89 -2.03 -10.20
C TRP A 91 8.44 -1.54 -8.85
N PHE A 92 9.66 -1.91 -8.51
CA PHE A 92 10.34 -1.44 -7.30
C PHE A 92 10.48 0.08 -7.27
N SER A 93 10.94 0.69 -8.37
CA SER A 93 11.10 2.14 -8.48
C SER A 93 9.76 2.88 -8.31
N SER A 94 8.69 2.37 -8.90
CA SER A 94 7.34 2.91 -8.73
C SER A 94 6.88 2.84 -7.27
N TYR A 95 7.19 1.75 -6.59
CA TYR A 95 6.86 1.58 -5.17
C TYR A 95 7.62 2.55 -4.26
N VAL A 96 8.90 2.81 -4.54
CA VAL A 96 9.71 3.79 -3.80
C VAL A 96 9.10 5.19 -3.93
N VAL A 97 8.77 5.62 -5.15
CA VAL A 97 8.13 6.92 -5.40
C VAL A 97 6.79 7.03 -4.68
N TRP A 98 5.97 5.98 -4.78
CA TRP A 98 4.67 5.93 -4.10
C TRP A 98 4.83 6.01 -2.57
N MET A 99 5.79 5.29 -2.00
CA MET A 99 6.04 5.26 -0.56
C MET A 99 6.46 6.63 -0.03
N VAL A 100 7.33 7.35 -0.74
CA VAL A 100 7.73 8.72 -0.40
C VAL A 100 6.52 9.66 -0.41
N SER A 101 5.70 9.60 -1.47
CA SER A 101 4.48 10.41 -1.58
C SER A 101 3.47 10.13 -0.45
N THR A 102 3.31 8.87 -0.09
CA THR A 102 2.34 8.46 0.95
C THR A 102 2.83 8.82 2.35
N ALA A 103 4.13 8.68 2.62
CA ALA A 103 4.71 9.02 3.93
C ALA A 103 4.48 10.47 4.34
N ALA A 104 4.52 11.41 3.39
CA ALA A 104 4.19 12.80 3.65
C ALA A 104 2.70 13.04 3.92
N LYS A 105 1.82 12.32 3.20
CA LYS A 105 0.37 12.47 3.31
C LYS A 105 -0.23 11.98 4.63
N VAL A 106 0.45 11.10 5.37
CA VAL A 106 -0.01 10.62 6.68
C VAL A 106 -0.13 11.77 7.70
N TRP A 107 0.67 12.80 7.56
CA TRP A 107 0.71 13.90 8.52
C TRP A 107 -0.47 14.87 8.38
N VAL A 108 -1.13 14.94 7.23
CA VAL A 108 -2.33 15.78 7.02
C VAL A 108 -3.50 15.33 7.92
N PRO A 109 -3.98 14.07 7.85
CA PRO A 109 -5.05 13.64 8.76
C PRO A 109 -4.61 13.62 10.22
N PHE A 110 -3.34 13.35 10.52
CA PHE A 110 -2.81 13.41 11.86
C PHE A 110 -2.86 14.84 12.44
N SER A 111 -2.48 15.85 11.64
CA SER A 111 -2.60 17.26 12.01
C SER A 111 -4.06 17.66 12.24
N THR A 112 -4.96 17.22 11.34
CA THR A 112 -6.39 17.50 11.45
C THR A 112 -7.00 16.86 12.70
N PHE A 113 -6.59 15.63 13.04
CA PHE A 113 -7.04 14.96 14.26
C PHE A 113 -6.60 15.70 15.53
N LEU A 114 -5.37 16.19 15.58
CA LEU A 114 -4.83 16.89 16.78
C LEU A 114 -5.31 18.33 16.94
N PHE A 115 -5.47 19.05 15.82
CA PHE A 115 -5.69 20.50 15.84
C PHE A 115 -7.05 20.93 15.27
N GLY A 116 -7.86 19.96 14.81
CA GLY A 116 -9.14 20.22 14.15
C GLY A 116 -9.04 20.77 12.72
N THR A 117 -7.84 21.16 12.28
CA THR A 117 -7.55 21.68 10.94
C THR A 117 -6.18 21.21 10.46
N ASP A 118 -5.98 21.16 9.15
CA ASP A 118 -4.65 20.87 8.59
C ASP A 118 -3.69 22.06 8.82
N LYS A 119 -2.73 21.85 9.70
CA LYS A 119 -1.67 22.82 9.99
C LYS A 119 -0.31 22.42 9.41
N THR A 120 -0.24 21.35 8.60
CA THR A 120 1.03 20.88 8.04
C THR A 120 1.73 21.95 7.19
N GLN A 121 0.98 22.89 6.61
CA GLN A 121 1.50 23.97 5.78
C GLN A 121 2.11 25.13 6.58
N VAL A 122 1.82 25.20 7.87
CA VAL A 122 2.31 26.29 8.75
C VAL A 122 3.29 25.79 9.83
N TRP A 123 3.58 24.50 9.82
CA TRP A 123 4.57 23.96 10.76
C TRP A 123 5.96 24.52 10.46
N SER A 124 6.52 25.17 11.45
CA SER A 124 7.90 25.65 11.42
C SER A 124 8.60 25.25 12.72
N LEU A 125 9.82 24.74 12.61
CA LEU A 125 10.62 24.32 13.76
C LEU A 125 12.07 24.73 13.54
N ALA A 126 12.63 25.49 14.47
CA ALA A 126 14.05 25.87 14.45
C ALA A 126 14.54 26.47 13.11
N GLY A 127 13.71 27.28 12.45
CA GLY A 127 14.06 27.93 11.18
C GLY A 127 13.83 27.03 9.93
N LEU A 128 13.31 25.80 10.10
CA LEU A 128 12.93 24.93 9.00
C LEU A 128 11.56 25.33 8.43
N SER A 129 11.42 25.27 7.12
CA SER A 129 10.13 25.46 6.46
C SER A 129 9.19 24.30 6.71
N SER A 130 7.88 24.51 6.51
CA SER A 130 6.85 23.49 6.69
C SER A 130 7.12 22.23 5.85
N THR A 131 7.57 22.39 4.62
CA THR A 131 7.95 21.29 3.73
C THR A 131 9.10 20.45 4.29
N GLN A 132 10.10 21.12 4.89
CA GLN A 132 11.25 20.44 5.50
C GLN A 132 10.82 19.66 6.76
N VAL A 133 9.97 20.26 7.60
CA VAL A 133 9.45 19.60 8.80
C VAL A 133 8.64 18.36 8.43
N VAL A 134 7.71 18.49 7.49
CA VAL A 134 6.93 17.34 7.00
C VAL A 134 7.83 16.28 6.34
N GLY A 135 8.87 16.70 5.60
CA GLY A 135 9.85 15.79 5.02
C GLY A 135 10.61 14.97 6.07
N ILE A 136 11.08 15.61 7.15
CA ILE A 136 11.76 14.92 8.27
C ILE A 136 10.80 13.93 8.95
N LEU A 137 9.57 14.34 9.19
CA LEU A 137 8.54 13.47 9.76
C LEU A 137 8.20 12.29 8.85
N ALA A 138 8.18 12.51 7.53
CA ALA A 138 7.99 11.42 6.54
C ALA A 138 9.13 10.41 6.58
N VAL A 139 10.39 10.85 6.66
CA VAL A 139 11.55 9.97 6.82
C VAL A 139 11.47 9.17 8.12
N PHE A 140 11.14 9.84 9.22
CA PHE A 140 10.93 9.17 10.51
C PHE A 140 9.86 8.08 10.40
N TRP A 141 8.72 8.39 9.77
CA TRP A 141 7.64 7.44 9.53
C TRP A 141 8.10 6.23 8.70
N MET A 142 8.85 6.46 7.62
CA MET A 142 9.40 5.38 6.78
C MET A 142 10.34 4.47 7.55
N VAL A 143 11.22 5.02 8.39
CA VAL A 143 12.11 4.24 9.26
C VAL A 143 11.30 3.40 10.24
N MET A 144 10.31 3.97 10.90
CA MET A 144 9.41 3.24 11.81
C MET A 144 8.68 2.09 11.13
N VAL A 145 8.10 2.33 9.97
CA VAL A 145 7.41 1.29 9.19
C VAL A 145 8.38 0.18 8.77
N THR A 146 9.57 0.52 8.33
CA THR A 146 10.61 -0.44 7.95
C THR A 146 11.04 -1.32 9.14
N LEU A 147 11.23 -0.72 10.32
CA LEU A 147 11.56 -1.46 11.55
C LEU A 147 10.42 -2.41 11.97
N VAL A 148 9.17 -2.02 11.79
CA VAL A 148 8.02 -2.90 12.04
C VAL A 148 7.97 -4.02 11.01
N ALA A 149 8.18 -3.70 9.73
CA ALA A 149 8.17 -4.66 8.63
C ALA A 149 9.28 -5.72 8.77
N SER A 150 10.46 -5.34 9.26
CA SER A 150 11.57 -6.28 9.49
C SER A 150 11.27 -7.35 10.54
N LYS A 151 10.25 -7.16 11.38
CA LYS A 151 9.83 -8.13 12.41
C LYS A 151 9.00 -9.31 11.89
N GLY A 152 8.79 -9.38 10.59
CA GLY A 152 8.20 -10.52 9.89
C GLY A 152 6.72 -10.35 9.53
N ILE A 153 6.31 -11.10 8.52
CA ILE A 153 5.01 -11.00 7.84
C ILE A 153 3.80 -11.18 8.78
N ASN A 154 3.93 -11.98 9.84
CA ASN A 154 2.82 -12.21 10.78
C ASN A 154 2.46 -10.96 11.59
N LYS A 155 3.45 -10.11 11.91
CA LYS A 155 3.21 -8.83 12.61
C LYS A 155 2.60 -7.82 11.66
N ILE A 156 3.12 -7.77 10.42
CA ILE A 156 2.56 -6.92 9.36
C ILE A 156 1.10 -7.30 9.13
N ALA A 157 0.79 -8.58 8.91
CA ALA A 157 -0.56 -9.06 8.66
C ALA A 157 -1.54 -8.71 9.78
N ARG A 158 -1.11 -8.74 11.04
CA ARG A 158 -1.96 -8.35 12.18
C ARG A 158 -2.26 -6.85 12.18
N ILE A 159 -1.26 -6.01 11.95
CA ILE A 159 -1.43 -4.54 11.91
C ILE A 159 -2.30 -4.15 10.72
N THR A 160 -2.04 -4.72 9.55
CA THR A 160 -2.83 -4.44 8.34
C THR A 160 -4.25 -4.97 8.42
N ALA A 161 -4.50 -6.08 9.12
CA ALA A 161 -5.85 -6.58 9.36
C ALA A 161 -6.68 -5.61 10.20
N VAL A 162 -6.10 -5.05 11.28
CA VAL A 162 -6.76 -4.01 12.10
C VAL A 162 -7.01 -2.76 11.24
N GLY A 163 -6.02 -2.32 10.47
CA GLY A 163 -6.19 -1.21 9.53
C GLY A 163 -7.29 -1.46 8.50
N GLY A 164 -7.38 -2.67 7.94
CA GLY A 164 -8.41 -3.05 6.98
C GLY A 164 -9.82 -2.99 7.56
N ILE A 165 -10.00 -3.50 8.77
CA ILE A 165 -11.29 -3.42 9.49
C ILE A 165 -11.66 -1.95 9.74
N SER A 166 -10.71 -1.14 10.21
CA SER A 166 -10.95 0.29 10.47
C SER A 166 -11.37 1.04 9.19
N VAL A 167 -10.70 0.76 8.07
CA VAL A 167 -11.04 1.34 6.76
C VAL A 167 -12.44 0.88 6.29
N MET A 168 -12.80 -0.38 6.48
CA MET A 168 -14.15 -0.87 6.15
C MET A 168 -15.20 -0.17 6.99
N CYS A 169 -15.01 -0.03 8.30
CA CYS A 169 -15.92 0.68 9.18
C CYS A 169 -16.09 2.15 8.77
N LEU A 170 -15.00 2.84 8.45
CA LEU A 170 -15.02 4.24 8.01
C LEU A 170 -15.74 4.45 6.67
N ASN A 171 -15.79 3.45 5.80
CA ASN A 171 -16.52 3.54 4.53
C ASN A 171 -18.02 3.26 4.65
N LEU A 172 -18.49 2.72 5.79
CA LEU A 172 -19.90 2.44 6.05
C LEU A 172 -20.62 3.61 6.77
N VAL A 173 -19.87 4.59 7.26
CA VAL A 173 -20.35 5.82 7.90
C VAL A 173 -20.38 6.96 6.89
#